data_e4e75efc634965cb108e2a7f5bc3954d
#
_entry.id   e4e75efc634965cb108e2a7f5bc3954d
#
_cell.length_a   1.000
_cell.length_b   1.000
_cell.length_c   1.000
_cell.angle_alpha   90.00
_cell.angle_beta   90.00
_cell.angle_gamma   90.00
#
_symmetry.space_group_name_H-M   'P 1'
#
loop_
_entity.id
_entity.type
_entity.pdbx_description
1 polymer ?
#
loop_
_entity_poly.entity_id
_entity_poly.type
_entity_poly.pdbx_seq_one_letter_code
_entity_poly.pdbx_strand_id
1 'polypeptide(L)'
;RVGDRVLSSPTGVIPPERRRMAMIFQSYALWPHMTVAGNVAYGLRFAGVPRAEPEPRVEAMLQVVQLGGYGARYPGELSGGQQQRVAVARALVVEPEILLLDEPLSNLDASLREEMRFEIRRLHEHFGITTLYVTHDQAEAMVISDRVAVLRDGRVVQVGAPQELFERPRTRFVAEFIG
;
A
#
# COMPACT_ATOMS: atom_id res chain seq x y z
N ARG A 1 8.89 -16.78 -0.48
CA ARG A 1 9.86 -16.43 -1.53
C ARG A 1 9.37 -15.22 -2.29
N VAL A 2 10.30 -14.43 -2.83
CA VAL A 2 10.03 -13.36 -3.80
C VAL A 2 10.96 -13.61 -4.98
N GLY A 3 10.41 -13.99 -6.12
CA GLY A 3 11.19 -14.55 -7.20
C GLY A 3 12.05 -15.73 -6.71
N ASP A 4 13.33 -15.72 -7.00
CA ASP A 4 14.29 -16.74 -6.54
C ASP A 4 14.81 -16.51 -5.13
N ARG A 5 14.54 -15.35 -4.54
CA ARG A 5 15.02 -14.97 -3.21
C ARG A 5 14.17 -15.57 -2.09
N VAL A 6 14.77 -16.40 -1.24
CA VAL A 6 14.12 -17.01 -0.06
C VAL A 6 14.19 -15.99 1.09
N LEU A 7 13.05 -15.44 1.51
CA LEU A 7 12.96 -14.45 2.59
C LEU A 7 12.92 -15.10 3.98
N SER A 8 12.37 -16.32 4.07
CA SER A 8 12.28 -17.08 5.30
C SER A 8 12.37 -18.58 5.01
N SER A 9 13.12 -19.29 5.83
CA SER A 9 13.29 -20.75 5.80
C SER A 9 13.45 -21.27 7.24
N PRO A 10 13.39 -22.57 7.47
CA PRO A 10 13.69 -23.15 8.79
C PRO A 10 15.08 -22.82 9.31
N THR A 11 16.04 -22.51 8.41
CA THR A 11 17.44 -22.25 8.74
C THR A 11 17.82 -20.78 8.77
N GLY A 12 16.92 -19.87 8.39
CA GLY A 12 17.22 -18.43 8.41
C GLY A 12 16.09 -17.54 7.93
N VAL A 13 16.11 -16.30 8.39
CA VAL A 13 15.13 -15.27 8.05
C VAL A 13 15.87 -14.00 7.64
N ILE A 14 15.52 -13.44 6.48
CA ILE A 14 15.99 -12.11 6.07
C ILE A 14 15.23 -11.08 6.90
N PRO A 15 15.92 -10.17 7.61
CA PRO A 15 15.27 -9.14 8.41
C PRO A 15 14.43 -8.20 7.53
N PRO A 16 13.32 -7.63 8.05
CA PRO A 16 12.34 -6.87 7.28
C PRO A 16 12.94 -5.74 6.43
N GLU A 17 13.89 -4.99 6.97
CA GLU A 17 14.54 -3.85 6.30
C GLU A 17 15.37 -4.25 5.07
N ARG A 18 15.72 -5.53 4.93
CA ARG A 18 16.46 -6.08 3.79
C ARG A 18 15.60 -6.81 2.78
N ARG A 19 14.27 -6.83 2.98
CA ARG A 19 13.35 -7.57 2.09
C ARG A 19 12.97 -6.81 0.84
N ARG A 20 13.25 -5.52 0.75
CA ARG A 20 12.81 -4.61 -0.32
C ARG A 20 11.27 -4.58 -0.44
N MET A 21 10.61 -4.57 0.70
CA MET A 21 9.16 -4.52 0.83
C MET A 21 8.80 -3.29 1.66
N ALA A 22 7.72 -2.63 1.29
CA ALA A 22 7.13 -1.57 2.09
C ALA A 22 5.72 -1.98 2.54
N MET A 23 5.27 -1.42 3.66
CA MET A 23 3.94 -1.69 4.20
C MET A 23 3.24 -0.41 4.60
N ILE A 24 1.95 -0.32 4.28
CA ILE A 24 1.03 0.71 4.75
C ILE A 24 0.06 0.04 5.69
N PHE A 25 0.04 0.52 6.93
CA PHE A 25 -0.84 0.02 7.99
C PHE A 25 -2.19 0.75 7.95
N GLN A 26 -3.21 0.15 8.50
CA GLN A 26 -4.56 0.70 8.66
C GLN A 26 -4.55 2.10 9.34
N SER A 27 -3.70 2.33 10.34
CA SER A 27 -3.56 3.62 11.04
C SER A 27 -2.61 4.60 10.36
N TYR A 28 -2.13 4.32 9.13
CA TYR A 28 -1.09 5.03 8.40
C TYR A 28 0.28 5.07 9.11
N ALA A 29 0.33 4.91 10.42
CA ALA A 29 1.52 4.89 11.27
C ALA A 29 2.50 6.04 10.98
N LEU A 30 1.98 7.25 10.80
CA LEU A 30 2.80 8.44 10.64
C LEU A 30 3.39 8.86 12.00
N TRP A 31 4.63 9.31 12.00
CA TRP A 31 5.29 9.86 13.19
C TRP A 31 4.80 11.30 13.43
N PRO A 32 4.02 11.56 14.49
CA PRO A 32 3.38 12.88 14.69
C PRO A 32 4.38 14.00 15.00
N HIS A 33 5.57 13.66 15.49
CA HIS A 33 6.65 14.59 15.82
C HIS A 33 7.58 14.90 14.64
N MET A 34 7.35 14.29 13.49
CA MET A 34 8.07 14.54 12.25
C MET A 34 7.20 15.30 11.26
N THR A 35 7.81 16.16 10.45
CA THR A 35 7.13 16.79 9.32
C THR A 35 6.75 15.75 8.25
N VAL A 36 5.94 16.13 7.27
CA VAL A 36 5.59 15.33 6.10
C VAL A 36 6.85 14.88 5.37
N ALA A 37 7.76 15.81 5.06
CA ALA A 37 9.03 15.47 4.41
C ALA A 37 9.88 14.53 5.27
N GLY A 38 9.90 14.72 6.59
CA GLY A 38 10.61 13.85 7.54
C GLY A 38 10.04 12.43 7.56
N ASN A 39 8.70 12.29 7.54
CA ASN A 39 8.03 11.00 7.45
C ASN A 39 8.40 10.27 6.15
N VAL A 40 8.34 10.95 5.00
CA VAL A 40 8.66 10.36 3.70
C VAL A 40 10.15 10.00 3.62
N ALA A 41 11.04 10.88 4.05
CA ALA A 41 12.48 10.66 4.01
C ALA A 41 12.98 9.52 4.92
N TYR A 42 12.17 9.13 5.92
CA TYR A 42 12.64 8.21 6.97
C TYR A 42 13.18 6.89 6.42
N GLY A 43 12.47 6.28 5.47
CA GLY A 43 12.87 5.00 4.86
C GLY A 43 14.18 5.08 4.07
N LEU A 44 14.48 6.24 3.48
CA LEU A 44 15.71 6.43 2.68
C LEU A 44 16.99 6.27 3.51
N ARG A 45 16.92 6.53 4.83
CA ARG A 45 18.06 6.33 5.75
C ARG A 45 18.53 4.88 5.81
N PHE A 46 17.63 3.93 5.58
CA PHE A 46 17.89 2.49 5.63
C PHE A 46 18.11 1.89 4.24
N ALA A 47 17.72 2.62 3.18
CA ALA A 47 17.90 2.19 1.80
C ALA A 47 19.29 2.46 1.23
N GLY A 48 20.22 2.98 2.05
CA GLY A 48 21.61 3.28 1.62
C GLY A 48 21.73 4.50 0.69
N VAL A 49 20.68 5.35 0.64
CA VAL A 49 20.69 6.58 -0.17
C VAL A 49 21.68 7.61 0.44
N PRO A 50 22.58 8.21 -0.33
CA PRO A 50 23.51 9.23 0.15
C PRO A 50 22.76 10.40 0.80
N ARG A 51 23.32 10.97 1.86
CA ARG A 51 22.69 12.01 2.70
C ARG A 51 22.31 13.30 1.93
N ALA A 52 22.88 13.53 0.75
CA ALA A 52 22.62 14.68 -0.10
C ALA A 52 21.44 14.50 -1.07
N GLU A 53 20.91 13.27 -1.26
CA GLU A 53 19.88 12.96 -2.23
C GLU A 53 18.44 12.84 -1.68
N PRO A 54 18.17 12.80 -0.36
CA PRO A 54 16.81 12.60 0.15
C PRO A 54 15.83 13.72 -0.26
N GLU A 55 16.26 14.98 -0.21
CA GLU A 55 15.36 16.14 -0.42
C GLU A 55 14.76 16.18 -1.84
N PRO A 56 15.52 16.04 -2.95
CA PRO A 56 14.93 16.00 -4.28
C PRO A 56 13.99 14.81 -4.50
N ARG A 57 14.32 13.63 -3.96
CA ARG A 57 13.48 12.43 -4.07
C ARG A 57 12.17 12.59 -3.28
N VAL A 58 12.25 13.16 -2.08
CA VAL A 58 11.08 13.42 -1.24
C VAL A 58 10.15 14.42 -1.92
N GLU A 59 10.68 15.54 -2.43
CA GLU A 59 9.88 16.54 -3.12
C GLU A 59 9.23 15.97 -4.38
N ALA A 60 9.97 15.23 -5.22
CA ALA A 60 9.41 14.56 -6.38
C ALA A 60 8.29 13.59 -5.99
N MET A 61 8.46 12.80 -4.92
CA MET A 61 7.44 11.87 -4.45
C MET A 61 6.21 12.60 -3.91
N LEU A 62 6.39 13.72 -3.19
CA LEU A 62 5.28 14.55 -2.73
C LEU A 62 4.47 15.15 -3.89
N GLN A 63 5.13 15.52 -4.99
CA GLN A 63 4.43 15.93 -6.21
C GLN A 63 3.60 14.79 -6.81
N VAL A 64 4.15 13.57 -6.88
CA VAL A 64 3.45 12.39 -7.42
C VAL A 64 2.15 12.09 -6.65
N VAL A 65 2.18 12.23 -5.31
CA VAL A 65 1.00 12.02 -4.46
C VAL A 65 0.16 13.29 -4.24
N GLN A 66 0.39 14.35 -5.02
CA GLN A 66 -0.34 15.62 -4.99
C GLN A 66 -0.25 16.35 -3.63
N LEU A 67 0.90 16.26 -2.97
CA LEU A 67 1.22 16.96 -1.73
C LEU A 67 2.41 17.92 -1.88
N GLY A 68 2.67 18.41 -3.09
CA GLY A 68 3.70 19.43 -3.33
C GLY A 68 3.49 20.66 -2.43
N GLY A 69 4.56 21.14 -1.81
CA GLY A 69 4.52 22.25 -0.85
C GLY A 69 4.03 21.92 0.56
N TYR A 70 3.65 20.65 0.85
CA TYR A 70 3.23 20.22 2.19
C TYR A 70 4.38 19.71 3.06
N GLY A 71 5.58 19.64 2.55
CA GLY A 71 6.74 19.04 3.19
C GLY A 71 7.04 19.52 4.61
N ALA A 72 6.80 20.80 4.92
CA ALA A 72 7.05 21.39 6.23
C ALA A 72 5.92 21.17 7.26
N ARG A 73 4.74 20.71 6.84
CA ARG A 73 3.59 20.46 7.73
C ARG A 73 3.80 19.21 8.58
N TYR A 74 3.05 19.13 9.68
CA TYR A 74 2.97 17.96 10.54
C TYR A 74 1.71 17.13 10.24
N PRO A 75 1.70 15.81 10.54
CA PRO A 75 0.54 14.95 10.30
C PRO A 75 -0.77 15.47 10.88
N GLY A 76 -0.74 16.10 12.07
CA GLY A 76 -1.92 16.67 12.71
C GLY A 76 -2.56 17.85 11.98
N GLU A 77 -1.87 18.42 10.98
CA GLU A 77 -2.36 19.53 10.15
C GLU A 77 -3.00 19.05 8.83
N LEU A 78 -3.10 17.72 8.66
CA LEU A 78 -3.55 17.06 7.42
C LEU A 78 -4.90 16.38 7.61
N SER A 79 -5.72 16.37 6.55
CA SER A 79 -6.90 15.49 6.47
C SER A 79 -6.49 14.01 6.44
N GLY A 80 -7.44 13.10 6.73
CA GLY A 80 -7.19 11.66 6.68
C GLY A 80 -6.64 11.18 5.32
N GLY A 81 -7.22 11.64 4.22
CA GLY A 81 -6.72 11.33 2.87
C GLY A 81 -5.32 11.90 2.59
N GLN A 82 -5.01 13.09 3.10
CA GLN A 82 -3.66 13.64 3.00
C GLN A 82 -2.65 12.82 3.82
N GLN A 83 -3.02 12.40 5.02
CA GLN A 83 -2.19 11.50 5.84
C GLN A 83 -1.92 10.17 5.13
N GLN A 84 -2.94 9.60 4.50
CA GLN A 84 -2.79 8.39 3.70
C GLN A 84 -1.83 8.60 2.54
N ARG A 85 -1.95 9.70 1.79
CA ARG A 85 -1.01 10.04 0.70
C ARG A 85 0.43 10.18 1.21
N VAL A 86 0.65 10.72 2.41
CA VAL A 86 1.97 10.75 3.04
C VAL A 86 2.47 9.33 3.34
N ALA A 87 1.61 8.43 3.85
CA ALA A 87 1.99 7.04 4.10
C ALA A 87 2.35 6.29 2.80
N VAL A 88 1.60 6.54 1.72
CA VAL A 88 1.91 6.02 0.37
C VAL A 88 3.26 6.56 -0.11
N ALA A 89 3.48 7.88 -0.03
CA ALA A 89 4.76 8.49 -0.43
C ALA A 89 5.93 7.90 0.34
N ARG A 90 5.79 7.73 1.67
CA ARG A 90 6.80 7.09 2.53
C ARG A 90 7.13 5.66 2.09
N ALA A 91 6.10 4.90 1.69
CA ALA A 91 6.27 3.53 1.24
C ALA A 91 6.93 3.44 -0.14
N LEU A 92 6.61 4.36 -1.06
CA LEU A 92 7.06 4.33 -2.45
C LEU A 92 8.44 4.98 -2.66
N VAL A 93 8.83 5.96 -1.85
CA VAL A 93 10.11 6.69 -2.02
C VAL A 93 11.34 5.80 -1.95
N VAL A 94 11.24 4.64 -1.30
CA VAL A 94 12.30 3.63 -1.20
C VAL A 94 12.33 2.65 -2.37
N GLU A 95 11.43 2.81 -3.34
CA GLU A 95 11.31 1.96 -4.53
C GLU A 95 11.24 0.46 -4.19
N PRO A 96 10.21 0.03 -3.42
CA PRO A 96 10.10 -1.35 -2.99
C PRO A 96 9.76 -2.28 -4.17
N GLU A 97 10.17 -3.56 -4.08
CA GLU A 97 9.75 -4.60 -5.03
C GLU A 97 8.29 -5.04 -4.79
N ILE A 98 7.84 -4.98 -3.52
CA ILE A 98 6.50 -5.37 -3.11
C ILE A 98 5.95 -4.32 -2.16
N LEU A 99 4.70 -3.91 -2.40
CA LEU A 99 3.91 -3.06 -1.53
C LEU A 99 2.82 -3.88 -0.84
N LEU A 100 2.78 -3.81 0.49
CA LEU A 100 1.77 -4.44 1.33
C LEU A 100 0.81 -3.37 1.84
N LEU A 101 -0.48 -3.54 1.62
CA LEU A 101 -1.54 -2.63 2.05
C LEU A 101 -2.50 -3.40 2.96
N ASP A 102 -2.55 -3.04 4.25
CA ASP A 102 -3.40 -3.69 5.24
C ASP A 102 -4.56 -2.77 5.60
N GLU A 103 -5.72 -3.03 5.00
CA GLU A 103 -6.96 -2.25 5.13
C GLU A 103 -6.75 -0.71 5.00
N PRO A 104 -6.05 -0.23 3.98
CA PRO A 104 -5.56 1.16 3.95
C PRO A 104 -6.67 2.21 3.86
N LEU A 105 -7.91 1.84 3.49
CA LEU A 105 -9.03 2.75 3.31
C LEU A 105 -10.09 2.67 4.41
N SER A 106 -9.93 1.77 5.39
CA SER A 106 -10.95 1.47 6.41
C SER A 106 -11.32 2.66 7.30
N ASN A 107 -10.39 3.60 7.53
CA ASN A 107 -10.57 4.77 8.38
C ASN A 107 -11.09 6.02 7.64
N LEU A 108 -11.45 5.89 6.36
CA LEU A 108 -11.95 6.99 5.54
C LEU A 108 -13.48 6.97 5.44
N ASP A 109 -14.07 8.15 5.30
CA ASP A 109 -15.47 8.27 4.92
C ASP A 109 -15.71 7.75 3.48
N ALA A 110 -16.98 7.52 3.12
CA ALA A 110 -17.33 6.87 1.86
C ALA A 110 -16.83 7.64 0.61
N SER A 111 -16.95 8.96 0.62
CA SER A 111 -16.56 9.80 -0.52
C SER A 111 -15.05 9.78 -0.73
N LEU A 112 -14.30 9.96 0.37
CA LEU A 112 -12.84 9.97 0.33
C LEU A 112 -12.28 8.57 0.00
N ARG A 113 -12.96 7.51 0.48
CA ARG A 113 -12.61 6.12 0.16
C ARG A 113 -12.71 5.84 -1.34
N GLU A 114 -13.78 6.32 -1.98
CA GLU A 114 -13.94 6.17 -3.43
C GLU A 114 -12.84 6.90 -4.22
N GLU A 115 -12.53 8.14 -3.86
CA GLU A 115 -11.41 8.90 -4.47
C GLU A 115 -10.09 8.14 -4.30
N MET A 116 -9.82 7.64 -3.09
CA MET A 116 -8.57 6.98 -2.79
C MET A 116 -8.41 5.59 -3.44
N ARG A 117 -9.52 4.89 -3.76
CA ARG A 117 -9.46 3.66 -4.58
C ARG A 117 -8.84 3.93 -5.95
N PHE A 118 -9.32 4.96 -6.64
CA PHE A 118 -8.79 5.35 -7.95
C PHE A 118 -7.33 5.82 -7.85
N GLU A 119 -6.99 6.56 -6.80
CA GLU A 119 -5.64 7.04 -6.59
C GLU A 119 -4.64 5.88 -6.34
N ILE A 120 -5.00 4.90 -5.52
CA ILE A 120 -4.16 3.70 -5.29
C ILE A 120 -4.00 2.92 -6.60
N ARG A 121 -5.08 2.72 -7.38
CA ARG A 121 -5.01 2.05 -8.68
C ARG A 121 -4.09 2.80 -9.65
N ARG A 122 -4.22 4.12 -9.75
CA ARG A 122 -3.37 4.97 -10.58
C ARG A 122 -1.89 4.86 -10.19
N LEU A 123 -1.57 4.89 -8.90
CA LEU A 123 -0.21 4.76 -8.40
C LEU A 123 0.35 3.36 -8.67
N HIS A 124 -0.46 2.32 -8.47
CA HIS A 124 -0.06 0.94 -8.81
C HIS A 124 0.31 0.80 -10.29
N GLU A 125 -0.50 1.33 -11.21
CA GLU A 125 -0.24 1.32 -12.65
C GLU A 125 0.99 2.15 -13.01
N HIS A 126 1.15 3.33 -12.38
CA HIS A 126 2.26 4.23 -12.64
C HIS A 126 3.62 3.62 -12.26
N PHE A 127 3.69 2.95 -11.10
CA PHE A 127 4.94 2.37 -10.61
C PHE A 127 5.18 0.93 -11.03
N GLY A 128 4.15 0.20 -11.48
CA GLY A 128 4.24 -1.21 -11.87
C GLY A 128 4.70 -2.14 -10.74
N ILE A 129 4.43 -1.77 -9.48
CA ILE A 129 4.89 -2.51 -8.30
C ILE A 129 3.92 -3.65 -7.99
N THR A 130 4.44 -4.84 -7.70
CA THR A 130 3.62 -5.93 -7.17
C THR A 130 3.02 -5.52 -5.83
N THR A 131 1.68 -5.48 -5.77
CA THR A 131 0.94 -5.03 -4.59
C THR A 131 0.11 -6.16 -4.01
N LEU A 132 0.22 -6.40 -2.70
CA LEU A 132 -0.69 -7.24 -1.94
C LEU A 132 -1.60 -6.34 -1.12
N TYR A 133 -2.89 -6.35 -1.46
CA TYR A 133 -3.93 -5.52 -0.85
C TYR A 133 -4.85 -6.40 0.00
N VAL A 134 -4.94 -6.11 1.29
CA VAL A 134 -5.86 -6.79 2.21
C VAL A 134 -7.04 -5.85 2.48
N THR A 135 -8.25 -6.33 2.28
CA THR A 135 -9.48 -5.60 2.56
C THR A 135 -10.62 -6.58 2.86
N HIS A 136 -11.60 -6.11 3.62
CA HIS A 136 -12.90 -6.76 3.78
C HIS A 136 -14.00 -6.09 2.91
N ASP A 137 -13.67 -5.00 2.22
CA ASP A 137 -14.57 -4.30 1.30
C ASP A 137 -14.46 -4.92 -0.11
N GLN A 138 -15.57 -5.51 -0.57
CA GLN A 138 -15.65 -6.16 -1.88
C GLN A 138 -15.43 -5.18 -3.03
N ALA A 139 -15.99 -3.97 -2.92
CA ALA A 139 -15.85 -2.96 -3.96
C ALA A 139 -14.39 -2.51 -4.12
N GLU A 140 -13.62 -2.45 -3.03
CA GLU A 140 -12.17 -2.21 -3.10
C GLU A 140 -11.47 -3.34 -3.85
N ALA A 141 -11.72 -4.60 -3.44
CA ALA A 141 -11.10 -5.75 -4.08
C ALA A 141 -11.42 -5.83 -5.58
N MET A 142 -12.65 -5.55 -5.98
CA MET A 142 -13.11 -5.65 -7.37
C MET A 142 -12.56 -4.53 -8.26
N VAL A 143 -12.34 -3.33 -7.73
CA VAL A 143 -11.86 -2.16 -8.50
C VAL A 143 -10.33 -2.08 -8.56
N ILE A 144 -9.65 -2.37 -7.45
CA ILE A 144 -8.22 -2.13 -7.33
C ILE A 144 -7.39 -3.29 -7.89
N SER A 145 -7.89 -4.54 -7.79
CA SER A 145 -7.07 -5.73 -7.98
C SER A 145 -7.10 -6.29 -9.41
N ASP A 146 -5.99 -6.82 -9.88
CA ASP A 146 -5.91 -7.66 -11.09
C ASP A 146 -6.35 -9.10 -10.78
N ARG A 147 -6.11 -9.55 -9.54
CA ARG A 147 -6.52 -10.86 -9.03
C ARG A 147 -6.97 -10.75 -7.59
N VAL A 148 -8.02 -11.45 -7.24
CA VAL A 148 -8.57 -11.53 -5.89
C VAL A 148 -8.46 -12.94 -5.36
N ALA A 149 -8.00 -13.08 -4.11
CA ALA A 149 -8.01 -14.31 -3.35
C ALA A 149 -9.08 -14.20 -2.24
N VAL A 150 -10.14 -15.00 -2.34
CA VAL A 150 -11.18 -15.07 -1.31
C VAL A 150 -10.75 -16.07 -0.24
N LEU A 151 -10.68 -15.60 1.02
CA LEU A 151 -10.29 -16.41 2.17
C LEU A 151 -11.50 -16.68 3.07
N ARG A 152 -11.56 -17.91 3.61
CA ARG A 152 -12.51 -18.31 4.66
C ARG A 152 -11.80 -19.24 5.64
N ASP A 153 -11.94 -18.97 6.94
CA ASP A 153 -11.37 -19.78 8.01
C ASP A 153 -9.86 -20.09 7.81
N GLY A 154 -9.10 -19.07 7.38
CA GLY A 154 -7.65 -19.17 7.12
C GLY A 154 -7.26 -19.95 5.87
N ARG A 155 -8.23 -20.31 5.01
CA ARG A 155 -7.99 -21.05 3.77
C ARG A 155 -8.43 -20.26 2.54
N VAL A 156 -7.65 -20.36 1.47
CA VAL A 156 -8.02 -19.80 0.18
C VAL A 156 -9.12 -20.65 -0.44
N VAL A 157 -10.30 -20.04 -0.69
CA VAL A 157 -11.46 -20.73 -1.29
C VAL A 157 -11.44 -20.61 -2.80
N GLN A 158 -11.14 -19.43 -3.32
CA GLN A 158 -11.02 -19.19 -4.76
C GLN A 158 -10.03 -18.06 -5.03
N VAL A 159 -9.31 -18.17 -6.15
CA VAL A 159 -8.46 -17.09 -6.69
C VAL A 159 -8.81 -16.92 -8.16
N GLY A 160 -9.00 -15.67 -8.59
CA GLY A 160 -9.31 -15.35 -9.99
C GLY A 160 -9.28 -13.85 -10.26
N ALA A 161 -9.51 -13.45 -11.51
CA ALA A 161 -9.81 -12.06 -11.82
C ALA A 161 -11.15 -11.65 -11.17
N PRO A 162 -11.36 -10.36 -10.82
CA PRO A 162 -12.61 -9.88 -10.26
C PRO A 162 -13.85 -10.37 -11.03
N GLN A 163 -13.84 -10.21 -12.35
CA GLN A 163 -14.94 -10.66 -13.22
C GLN A 163 -15.18 -12.17 -13.12
N GLU A 164 -14.12 -13.00 -13.06
CA GLU A 164 -14.24 -14.45 -12.92
C GLU A 164 -14.92 -14.85 -11.61
N LEU A 165 -14.57 -14.17 -10.49
CA LEU A 165 -15.18 -14.45 -9.20
C LEU A 165 -16.68 -14.10 -9.16
N PHE A 166 -17.07 -13.03 -9.84
CA PHE A 166 -18.46 -12.60 -9.96
C PHE A 166 -19.27 -13.51 -10.87
N GLU A 167 -18.78 -13.82 -12.08
CA GLU A 167 -19.53 -14.61 -13.08
C GLU A 167 -19.51 -16.13 -12.82
N ARG A 168 -18.43 -16.64 -12.18
CA ARG A 168 -18.16 -18.07 -12.01
C ARG A 168 -17.71 -18.40 -10.59
N PRO A 169 -18.51 -18.08 -9.56
CA PRO A 169 -18.18 -18.44 -8.19
C PRO A 169 -18.15 -19.97 -8.04
N ARG A 170 -17.08 -20.50 -7.44
CA ARG A 170 -16.90 -21.96 -7.25
C ARG A 170 -17.73 -22.50 -6.08
N THR A 171 -18.16 -21.66 -5.17
CA THR A 171 -18.94 -22.06 -4.01
C THR A 171 -20.03 -21.03 -3.74
N ARG A 172 -21.11 -21.46 -3.07
CA ARG A 172 -22.17 -20.56 -2.60
C ARG A 172 -21.62 -19.44 -1.72
N PHE A 173 -20.62 -19.74 -0.88
CA PHE A 173 -19.95 -18.72 -0.07
C PHE A 173 -19.35 -17.59 -0.91
N VAL A 174 -18.61 -17.94 -1.98
CA VAL A 174 -18.00 -16.93 -2.86
C VAL A 174 -19.08 -16.12 -3.57
N ALA A 175 -20.17 -16.76 -4.04
CA ALA A 175 -21.29 -16.06 -4.66
C ALA A 175 -21.97 -15.06 -3.71
N GLU A 176 -22.22 -15.46 -2.47
CA GLU A 176 -22.84 -14.60 -1.45
C GLU A 176 -21.89 -13.51 -0.92
N PHE A 177 -20.58 -13.76 -0.99
CA PHE A 177 -19.58 -12.82 -0.52
C PHE A 177 -19.21 -11.76 -1.57
N ILE A 178 -19.31 -12.05 -2.87
CA ILE A 178 -18.92 -11.14 -3.96
C ILE A 178 -20.15 -10.39 -4.54
N GLY A 179 -21.33 -11.02 -4.57
CA GLY A 179 -22.56 -10.50 -5.16
C GLY A 179 -23.63 -10.21 -4.16
#